data_4951a93324b85bc26b9d8e0f448a4759
#
_entry.id   4951a93324b85bc26b9d8e0f448a4759
#
_cell.length_a   1.000
_cell.length_b   1.000
_cell.length_c   1.000
_cell.angle_alpha   90.00
_cell.angle_beta   90.00
_cell.angle_gamma   90.00
#
_symmetry.space_group_name_H-M   'P 1'
#
loop_
_entity.id
_entity.type
_entity.pdbx_description
1 polymer ?
#
loop_
_entity_poly.entity_id
_entity_poly.type
_entity_poly.pdbx_seq_one_letter_code
_entity_poly.pdbx_strand_id
1 'polypeptide(L)'
;LDQIPGVNNRYEIYINLDNAYELNPTEHYVKNYFYRAFGDVNLNRSVELFPTAEDKSSVDQDLADIGSKFIVVHMRNWHWGAKNISMDIWFDVYAKIFEQTTDFKVVCVGGSTDHAVEDHPLFFDARNRYNSQQLKYLCDHARCFVGIDSGPFQCAAASSTHIIGLLTHLLPGYIMPYRKRELGYNTTAIPTEENCRGCNSRQARPVRQINCEKTNYP
;
A
#
# COMPACT_ATOMS: atom_id res chain seq x y z
N LEU A 1 8.11 30.64 11.37
CA LEU A 1 8.55 29.67 10.36
C LEU A 1 9.95 29.28 10.74
N ASP A 2 10.07 28.19 11.50
CA ASP A 2 11.37 27.62 11.86
C ASP A 2 12.04 27.15 10.57
N GLN A 3 13.25 27.63 10.33
CA GLN A 3 14.04 27.25 9.17
C GLN A 3 14.32 25.75 9.26
N ILE A 4 13.76 24.99 8.33
CA ILE A 4 14.13 23.58 8.18
C ILE A 4 15.51 23.55 7.53
N PRO A 5 16.52 22.97 8.19
CA PRO A 5 17.87 22.89 7.61
C PRO A 5 17.81 22.17 6.26
N GLY A 6 18.35 22.79 5.20
CA GLY A 6 18.44 22.22 3.86
C GLY A 6 17.32 22.60 2.88
N VAL A 7 16.29 23.33 3.30
CA VAL A 7 15.34 23.94 2.36
C VAL A 7 15.96 25.21 1.79
N ASN A 8 16.51 25.12 0.60
CA ASN A 8 17.00 26.28 -0.14
C ASN A 8 15.84 27.23 -0.45
N ASN A 9 16.10 28.54 -0.46
CA ASN A 9 15.18 29.64 -0.83
C ASN A 9 14.65 29.56 -2.28
N ARG A 10 14.37 28.36 -2.79
CA ARG A 10 13.89 28.10 -4.16
C ARG A 10 12.36 28.08 -4.28
N TYR A 11 11.66 28.10 -3.15
CA TYR A 11 10.21 28.01 -3.13
C TYR A 11 9.61 29.26 -2.52
N GLU A 12 8.64 29.84 -3.20
CA GLU A 12 7.88 31.00 -2.71
C GLU A 12 6.91 30.61 -1.57
N ILE A 13 6.48 29.35 -1.56
CA ILE A 13 5.53 28.80 -0.58
C ILE A 13 6.07 27.49 -0.02
N TYR A 14 6.13 27.41 1.30
CA TYR A 14 6.43 26.18 2.04
C TYR A 14 5.22 25.79 2.90
N ILE A 15 4.76 24.56 2.77
CA ILE A 15 3.66 24.01 3.56
C ILE A 15 4.18 22.83 4.35
N ASN A 16 4.13 22.93 5.69
CA ASN A 16 4.46 21.82 6.57
C ASN A 16 3.25 20.87 6.68
N LEU A 17 3.43 19.63 6.24
CA LEU A 17 2.43 18.58 6.30
C LEU A 17 2.64 17.59 7.46
N ASP A 18 3.64 17.84 8.32
CA ASP A 18 3.92 17.01 9.48
C ASP A 18 2.68 16.90 10.39
N ASN A 19 2.35 15.69 10.77
CA ASN A 19 1.19 15.34 11.59
C ASN A 19 -0.17 15.82 11.04
N ALA A 20 -0.27 16.12 9.74
CA ALA A 20 -1.52 16.61 9.15
C ALA A 20 -2.68 15.64 9.32
N TYR A 21 -2.42 14.33 9.28
CA TYR A 21 -3.42 13.28 9.39
C TYR A 21 -3.46 12.61 10.78
N GLU A 22 -2.35 12.59 11.51
CA GLU A 22 -2.28 11.97 12.83
C GLU A 22 -3.11 12.72 13.88
N LEU A 23 -3.23 14.03 13.70
CA LEU A 23 -4.01 14.90 14.60
C LEU A 23 -5.50 14.90 14.29
N ASN A 24 -5.91 14.35 13.14
CA ASN A 24 -7.32 14.22 12.75
C ASN A 24 -7.62 12.81 12.23
N PRO A 25 -7.56 11.78 13.07
CA PRO A 25 -7.66 10.37 12.68
C PRO A 25 -9.08 9.91 12.33
N THR A 26 -10.07 10.78 12.38
CA THR A 26 -11.46 10.50 11.99
C THR A 26 -11.73 10.76 10.51
N GLU A 27 -10.88 11.55 9.86
CA GLU A 27 -10.98 11.89 8.45
C GLU A 27 -9.95 11.12 7.62
N HIS A 28 -10.27 10.88 6.37
CA HIS A 28 -9.36 10.22 5.43
C HIS A 28 -8.03 10.99 5.34
N TYR A 29 -6.89 10.28 5.45
CA TYR A 29 -5.57 10.91 5.54
C TYR A 29 -5.25 11.85 4.36
N VAL A 30 -5.66 11.50 3.12
CA VAL A 30 -5.48 12.38 1.95
C VAL A 30 -6.28 13.68 2.08
N LYS A 31 -7.51 13.62 2.64
CA LYS A 31 -8.28 14.84 2.93
C LYS A 31 -7.53 15.77 3.88
N ASN A 32 -6.91 15.20 4.91
CA ASN A 32 -6.15 15.99 5.89
C ASN A 32 -4.96 16.69 5.23
N TYR A 33 -4.24 16.02 4.32
CA TYR A 33 -3.18 16.64 3.55
C TYR A 33 -3.69 17.77 2.65
N PHE A 34 -4.79 17.54 1.93
CA PHE A 34 -5.36 18.57 1.05
C PHE A 34 -5.87 19.76 1.84
N TYR A 35 -6.56 19.52 2.95
CA TYR A 35 -7.01 20.59 3.82
C TYR A 35 -5.84 21.41 4.38
N ARG A 36 -4.80 20.73 4.84
CA ARG A 36 -3.60 21.38 5.38
C ARG A 36 -2.85 22.19 4.33
N ALA A 37 -2.79 21.69 3.09
CA ALA A 37 -2.07 22.32 2.00
C ALA A 37 -2.84 23.48 1.35
N PHE A 38 -4.16 23.30 1.17
CA PHE A 38 -4.95 24.17 0.29
C PHE A 38 -6.19 24.77 0.96
N GLY A 39 -6.50 24.40 2.21
CA GLY A 39 -7.75 24.78 2.88
C GLY A 39 -9.00 24.19 2.23
N ASP A 40 -8.87 23.25 1.29
CA ASP A 40 -9.96 22.62 0.55
C ASP A 40 -9.80 21.11 0.50
N VAL A 41 -10.92 20.40 0.55
CA VAL A 41 -11.00 18.94 0.50
C VAL A 41 -11.71 18.40 -0.75
N ASN A 42 -12.18 19.28 -1.62
CA ASN A 42 -12.98 18.91 -2.80
C ASN A 42 -12.15 18.72 -4.08
N LEU A 43 -10.83 18.78 -3.97
CA LEU A 43 -9.93 18.51 -5.09
C LEU A 43 -9.91 17.04 -5.47
N ASN A 44 -9.50 16.75 -6.71
CA ASN A 44 -9.27 15.37 -7.14
C ASN A 44 -8.16 14.74 -6.27
N ARG A 45 -8.47 13.63 -5.64
CA ARG A 45 -7.62 12.93 -4.68
C ARG A 45 -7.15 11.56 -5.17
N SER A 46 -7.53 11.20 -6.39
CA SER A 46 -7.13 9.94 -6.99
C SER A 46 -5.64 9.92 -7.26
N VAL A 47 -5.02 8.78 -7.01
CA VAL A 47 -3.61 8.56 -7.37
C VAL A 47 -3.52 8.44 -8.90
N GLU A 48 -2.58 9.16 -9.48
CA GLU A 48 -2.28 9.11 -10.92
C GLU A 48 -0.80 8.81 -11.13
N LEU A 49 -0.54 7.79 -11.92
CA LEU A 49 0.80 7.37 -12.31
C LEU A 49 0.81 7.11 -13.82
N PHE A 50 1.86 7.57 -14.50
CA PHE A 50 1.96 7.57 -15.96
C PHE A 50 3.24 6.85 -16.40
N PRO A 51 3.24 5.49 -16.48
CA PRO A 51 4.41 4.73 -16.90
C PRO A 51 4.90 5.12 -18.28
N THR A 52 6.20 5.41 -18.40
CA THR A 52 6.86 5.68 -19.67
C THR A 52 6.99 4.40 -20.51
N ALA A 53 7.41 4.52 -21.75
CA ALA A 53 7.71 3.36 -22.59
C ALA A 53 8.87 2.51 -22.00
N GLU A 54 9.85 3.15 -21.38
CA GLU A 54 10.97 2.48 -20.70
C GLU A 54 10.49 1.72 -19.45
N ASP A 55 9.64 2.34 -18.61
CA ASP A 55 9.05 1.66 -17.46
C ASP A 55 8.30 0.39 -17.88
N LYS A 56 7.49 0.48 -18.92
CA LYS A 56 6.73 -0.65 -19.46
C LYS A 56 7.63 -1.76 -19.97
N SER A 57 8.61 -1.41 -20.81
CA SER A 57 9.55 -2.37 -21.38
C SER A 57 10.35 -3.12 -20.30
N SER A 58 10.71 -2.44 -19.21
CA SER A 58 11.38 -3.08 -18.07
C SER A 58 10.50 -4.13 -17.40
N VAL A 59 9.22 -3.82 -17.20
CA VAL A 59 8.26 -4.76 -16.57
C VAL A 59 7.87 -5.89 -17.52
N ASP A 60 7.77 -5.62 -18.83
CA ASP A 60 7.42 -6.63 -19.85
C ASP A 60 8.44 -7.79 -19.87
N GLN A 61 9.72 -7.51 -19.58
CA GLN A 61 10.74 -8.54 -19.45
C GLN A 61 10.41 -9.51 -18.29
N ASP A 62 9.97 -8.98 -17.15
CA ASP A 62 9.58 -9.79 -16.00
C ASP A 62 8.25 -10.50 -16.23
N LEU A 63 7.31 -9.86 -16.93
CA LEU A 63 6.01 -10.46 -17.27
C LEU A 63 6.17 -11.71 -18.15
N ALA A 64 7.23 -11.80 -18.97
CA ALA A 64 7.54 -12.99 -19.74
C ALA A 64 7.83 -14.20 -18.82
N ASP A 65 8.51 -13.98 -17.69
CA ASP A 65 8.84 -15.01 -16.71
C ASP A 65 7.67 -15.25 -15.71
N ILE A 66 6.96 -14.19 -15.35
CA ILE A 66 5.82 -14.27 -14.43
C ILE A 66 4.63 -15.00 -15.07
N GLY A 67 4.36 -14.72 -16.35
CA GLY A 67 3.19 -15.23 -17.06
C GLY A 67 1.93 -14.37 -16.83
N SER A 68 0.80 -14.83 -17.39
CA SER A 68 -0.45 -14.06 -17.43
C SER A 68 -1.38 -14.25 -16.22
N LYS A 69 -1.06 -15.17 -15.32
CA LYS A 69 -1.89 -15.49 -14.16
C LYS A 69 -1.12 -15.26 -12.87
N PHE A 70 -1.28 -14.11 -12.28
CA PHE A 70 -0.59 -13.77 -11.04
C PHE A 70 -1.38 -12.75 -10.21
N ILE A 71 -1.02 -12.69 -8.94
CA ILE A 71 -1.35 -11.59 -8.01
C ILE A 71 -0.08 -10.87 -7.60
N VAL A 72 -0.23 -9.60 -7.25
CA VAL A 72 0.84 -8.82 -6.62
C VAL A 72 0.57 -8.75 -5.13
N VAL A 73 1.58 -9.04 -4.33
CA VAL A 73 1.45 -9.08 -2.87
C VAL A 73 2.53 -8.22 -2.23
N HIS A 74 2.14 -7.42 -1.25
CA HIS A 74 3.08 -6.70 -0.39
C HIS A 74 3.01 -7.24 1.04
N MET A 75 3.98 -8.08 1.38
CA MET A 75 4.15 -8.68 2.71
C MET A 75 5.07 -7.80 3.55
N ARG A 76 4.52 -6.73 4.08
CA ARG A 76 5.27 -5.74 4.82
C ARG A 76 5.93 -6.33 6.06
N ASN A 77 7.21 -5.99 6.26
CA ASN A 77 7.94 -6.19 7.51
C ASN A 77 8.42 -4.83 8.03
N TRP A 78 7.72 -4.28 8.99
CA TRP A 78 7.99 -2.94 9.52
C TRP A 78 8.32 -3.03 11.02
N HIS A 79 9.21 -2.18 11.48
CA HIS A 79 9.61 -2.13 12.87
C HIS A 79 8.45 -1.91 13.86
N TRP A 80 7.33 -1.39 13.38
CA TRP A 80 6.11 -1.27 14.17
C TRP A 80 5.16 -2.43 13.86
N GLY A 81 5.15 -3.42 14.76
CA GLY A 81 4.45 -4.71 14.58
C GLY A 81 2.96 -4.58 14.27
N ALA A 82 2.30 -3.48 14.71
CA ALA A 82 0.89 -3.23 14.41
C ALA A 82 0.58 -3.11 12.89
N LYS A 83 1.59 -2.95 12.05
CA LYS A 83 1.44 -2.92 10.59
C LYS A 83 1.83 -4.24 9.91
N ASN A 84 2.20 -5.25 10.65
CA ASN A 84 2.65 -6.51 10.07
C ASN A 84 1.55 -7.57 10.18
N ILE A 85 1.52 -8.46 9.22
CA ILE A 85 0.73 -9.70 9.24
C ILE A 85 1.74 -10.84 9.34
N SER A 86 1.49 -11.81 10.21
CA SER A 86 2.42 -12.91 10.38
C SER A 86 2.58 -13.74 9.10
N MET A 87 3.77 -14.30 8.91
CA MET A 87 4.04 -15.14 7.75
C MET A 87 3.19 -16.41 7.76
N ASP A 88 2.80 -16.92 8.91
CA ASP A 88 1.93 -18.09 9.01
C ASP A 88 0.57 -17.85 8.34
N ILE A 89 -0.01 -16.67 8.54
CA ILE A 89 -1.25 -16.29 7.86
C ILE A 89 -1.04 -16.21 6.35
N TRP A 90 0.08 -15.65 5.90
CA TRP A 90 0.39 -15.59 4.47
C TRP A 90 0.54 -16.99 3.88
N PHE A 91 1.22 -17.90 4.57
CA PHE A 91 1.36 -19.30 4.13
C PHE A 91 0.01 -20.03 4.07
N ASP A 92 -0.87 -19.83 5.04
CA ASP A 92 -2.22 -20.40 5.01
C ASP A 92 -3.03 -19.89 3.81
N VAL A 93 -2.93 -18.59 3.48
CA VAL A 93 -3.58 -18.01 2.31
C VAL A 93 -3.01 -18.62 1.03
N TYR A 94 -1.70 -18.74 0.91
CA TYR A 94 -1.05 -19.31 -0.28
C TYR A 94 -1.37 -20.79 -0.45
N ALA A 95 -1.37 -21.56 0.62
CA ALA A 95 -1.77 -22.96 0.58
C ALA A 95 -3.17 -23.13 -0.02
N LYS A 96 -4.14 -22.33 0.44
CA LYS A 96 -5.51 -22.33 -0.10
C LYS A 96 -5.60 -21.90 -1.56
N ILE A 97 -4.76 -20.96 -2.01
CA ILE A 97 -4.71 -20.56 -3.41
C ILE A 97 -4.16 -21.70 -4.27
N PHE A 98 -3.07 -22.33 -3.85
CA PHE A 98 -2.38 -23.37 -4.61
C PHE A 98 -3.09 -24.71 -4.60
N GLU A 99 -3.96 -24.98 -3.63
CA GLU A 99 -4.91 -26.10 -3.68
C GLU A 99 -5.90 -25.97 -4.85
N GLN A 100 -6.20 -24.73 -5.29
CA GLN A 100 -7.17 -24.46 -6.34
C GLN A 100 -6.55 -24.30 -7.73
N THR A 101 -5.25 -24.00 -7.80
CA THR A 101 -4.57 -23.71 -9.07
C THR A 101 -3.07 -23.96 -8.99
N THR A 102 -2.51 -24.54 -10.05
CA THR A 102 -1.07 -24.85 -10.15
C THR A 102 -0.30 -23.93 -11.11
N ASP A 103 -1.00 -23.08 -11.86
CA ASP A 103 -0.43 -22.21 -12.89
C ASP A 103 -0.48 -20.71 -12.54
N PHE A 104 -0.58 -20.42 -11.25
CA PHE A 104 -0.76 -19.09 -10.72
C PHE A 104 0.46 -18.66 -9.93
N LYS A 105 1.00 -17.47 -10.22
CA LYS A 105 2.16 -16.93 -9.49
C LYS A 105 1.78 -15.85 -8.49
N VAL A 106 2.60 -15.74 -7.46
CA VAL A 106 2.58 -14.68 -6.46
C VAL A 106 3.82 -13.82 -6.65
N VAL A 107 3.62 -12.56 -7.00
CA VAL A 107 4.71 -11.57 -7.19
C VAL A 107 4.84 -10.76 -5.90
N CYS A 108 5.94 -10.95 -5.18
CA CYS A 108 6.21 -10.27 -3.93
C CYS A 108 6.91 -8.93 -4.20
N VAL A 109 6.27 -7.82 -3.87
CA VAL A 109 6.82 -6.46 -4.02
C VAL A 109 7.09 -5.81 -2.67
N GLY A 110 7.92 -4.77 -2.66
CA GLY A 110 8.27 -4.01 -1.46
C GLY A 110 9.74 -3.63 -1.41
N GLY A 111 10.21 -3.28 -0.23
CA GLY A 111 11.63 -3.01 0.05
C GLY A 111 12.40 -4.29 0.43
N SER A 112 13.73 -4.18 0.54
CA SER A 112 14.61 -5.32 0.88
C SER A 112 14.33 -5.96 2.23
N THR A 113 13.73 -5.21 3.15
CA THR A 113 13.39 -5.69 4.50
C THR A 113 12.01 -6.30 4.59
N ASP A 114 11.17 -6.15 3.55
CA ASP A 114 9.85 -6.78 3.52
C ASP A 114 9.97 -8.29 3.31
N HIS A 115 8.95 -9.02 3.73
CA HIS A 115 8.93 -10.47 3.56
C HIS A 115 8.75 -10.87 2.09
N ALA A 116 9.37 -11.99 1.73
CA ALA A 116 9.10 -12.72 0.50
C ALA A 116 9.20 -14.23 0.78
N VAL A 117 8.70 -15.02 -0.14
CA VAL A 117 8.95 -16.47 -0.16
C VAL A 117 10.05 -16.72 -1.18
N GLU A 118 11.17 -17.22 -0.70
CA GLU A 118 12.36 -17.51 -1.51
C GLU A 118 12.32 -18.94 -2.04
N ASP A 119 12.96 -19.18 -3.17
CA ASP A 119 13.20 -20.51 -3.75
C ASP A 119 11.94 -21.38 -3.98
N HIS A 120 10.82 -20.75 -4.30
CA HIS A 120 9.59 -21.48 -4.61
C HIS A 120 9.09 -21.13 -6.02
N PRO A 121 8.81 -22.12 -6.91
CA PRO A 121 8.54 -21.87 -8.34
C PRO A 121 7.28 -21.03 -8.62
N LEU A 122 6.35 -20.95 -7.69
CA LEU A 122 5.14 -20.15 -7.82
C LEU A 122 5.30 -18.73 -7.28
N PHE A 123 6.44 -18.40 -6.70
CA PHE A 123 6.74 -17.06 -6.21
C PHE A 123 7.77 -16.37 -7.10
N PHE A 124 7.57 -15.08 -7.30
CA PHE A 124 8.51 -14.20 -7.98
C PHE A 124 8.90 -13.08 -7.00
N ASP A 125 10.14 -13.08 -6.53
CA ASP A 125 10.64 -12.02 -5.67
C ASP A 125 10.97 -10.78 -6.50
N ALA A 126 10.15 -9.75 -6.34
CA ALA A 126 10.27 -8.45 -7.01
C ALA A 126 10.53 -7.30 -6.03
N ARG A 127 11.02 -7.60 -4.81
CA ARG A 127 11.41 -6.57 -3.84
C ARG A 127 12.54 -5.70 -4.41
N ASN A 128 12.48 -4.39 -4.17
CA ASN A 128 13.40 -3.37 -4.72
C ASN A 128 13.51 -3.32 -6.25
N ARG A 129 12.63 -3.98 -6.96
CA ARG A 129 12.74 -4.11 -8.43
C ARG A 129 12.03 -2.99 -9.18
N TYR A 130 10.93 -2.50 -8.65
CA TYR A 130 10.06 -1.56 -9.36
C TYR A 130 10.00 -0.18 -8.68
N ASN A 131 10.06 0.87 -9.50
CA ASN A 131 9.63 2.20 -9.10
C ASN A 131 8.09 2.28 -9.09
N SER A 132 7.52 3.42 -8.67
CA SER A 132 6.07 3.59 -8.57
C SER A 132 5.34 3.43 -9.91
N GLN A 133 5.95 3.88 -11.02
CA GLN A 133 5.38 3.81 -12.36
C GLN A 133 5.35 2.36 -12.87
N GLN A 134 6.46 1.66 -12.67
CA GLN A 134 6.61 0.25 -13.02
C GLN A 134 5.67 -0.63 -12.20
N LEU A 135 5.55 -0.37 -10.90
CA LEU A 135 4.64 -1.10 -10.02
C LEU A 135 3.17 -0.92 -10.46
N LYS A 136 2.78 0.30 -10.83
CA LYS A 136 1.45 0.56 -11.40
C LYS A 136 1.22 -0.28 -12.65
N TYR A 137 2.18 -0.31 -13.56
CA TYR A 137 2.07 -1.07 -14.80
C TYR A 137 2.02 -2.58 -14.55
N LEU A 138 2.82 -3.11 -13.64
CA LEU A 138 2.73 -4.50 -13.19
C LEU A 138 1.32 -4.82 -12.65
N CYS A 139 0.79 -3.94 -11.80
CA CYS A 139 -0.54 -4.12 -11.23
C CYS A 139 -1.65 -4.12 -12.28
N ASP A 140 -1.53 -3.36 -13.38
CA ASP A 140 -2.52 -3.40 -14.47
C ASP A 140 -2.65 -4.79 -15.12
N HIS A 141 -1.61 -5.63 -15.03
CA HIS A 141 -1.61 -6.99 -15.57
C HIS A 141 -1.98 -8.07 -14.53
N ALA A 142 -2.01 -7.69 -13.26
CA ALA A 142 -2.33 -8.61 -12.17
C ALA A 142 -3.84 -8.85 -12.01
N ARG A 143 -4.21 -10.03 -11.50
CA ARG A 143 -5.59 -10.34 -11.10
C ARG A 143 -6.06 -9.49 -9.93
N CYS A 144 -5.19 -9.30 -8.94
CA CYS A 144 -5.41 -8.38 -7.84
C CYS A 144 -4.09 -7.98 -7.20
N PHE A 145 -4.14 -6.91 -6.42
CA PHE A 145 -3.11 -6.52 -5.46
C PHE A 145 -3.61 -6.82 -4.04
N VAL A 146 -2.78 -7.48 -3.24
CA VAL A 146 -3.08 -7.77 -1.83
C VAL A 146 -1.99 -7.15 -0.95
N GLY A 147 -2.38 -6.36 0.02
CA GLY A 147 -1.40 -5.76 0.92
C GLY A 147 -2.02 -4.90 2.02
N ILE A 148 -1.15 -4.36 2.86
CA ILE A 148 -1.52 -3.46 3.95
C ILE A 148 -1.29 -2.01 3.55
N ASP A 149 -1.68 -1.07 4.42
CA ASP A 149 -1.36 0.36 4.28
C ASP A 149 0.15 0.60 4.10
N SER A 150 0.51 0.99 2.88
CA SER A 150 1.90 1.11 2.44
C SER A 150 2.04 1.90 1.14
N GLY A 151 3.28 2.26 0.77
CA GLY A 151 3.56 2.87 -0.53
C GLY A 151 3.07 2.02 -1.72
N PRO A 152 3.44 0.73 -1.82
CA PRO A 152 2.93 -0.16 -2.86
C PRO A 152 1.40 -0.23 -2.95
N PHE A 153 0.70 -0.24 -1.81
CA PHE A 153 -0.76 -0.23 -1.76
C PHE A 153 -1.35 1.04 -2.40
N GLN A 154 -0.75 2.19 -2.13
CA GLN A 154 -1.20 3.45 -2.72
C GLN A 154 -0.83 3.54 -4.21
N CYS A 155 0.32 3.00 -4.63
CA CYS A 155 0.70 2.93 -6.05
C CYS A 155 -0.28 2.04 -6.85
N ALA A 156 -0.70 0.90 -6.30
CA ALA A 156 -1.68 0.02 -6.91
C ALA A 156 -3.03 0.71 -7.15
N ALA A 157 -3.36 1.77 -6.40
CA ALA A 157 -4.58 2.55 -6.60
C ALA A 157 -4.67 3.24 -7.96
N ALA A 158 -3.54 3.53 -8.59
CA ALA A 158 -3.48 4.12 -9.93
C ALA A 158 -3.70 3.09 -11.06
N SER A 159 -3.74 1.79 -10.75
CA SER A 159 -3.95 0.71 -11.72
C SER A 159 -5.42 0.33 -11.85
N SER A 160 -5.76 -0.51 -12.84
CA SER A 160 -7.11 -1.06 -13.03
C SER A 160 -7.38 -2.31 -12.19
N THR A 161 -6.38 -2.87 -11.52
CA THR A 161 -6.49 -4.13 -10.75
C THR A 161 -7.43 -4.02 -9.56
N HIS A 162 -8.00 -5.14 -9.12
CA HIS A 162 -8.71 -5.22 -7.84
C HIS A 162 -7.72 -5.08 -6.68
N ILE A 163 -8.03 -4.24 -5.70
CA ILE A 163 -7.20 -4.03 -4.52
C ILE A 163 -7.85 -4.66 -3.30
N ILE A 164 -7.12 -5.54 -2.62
CA ILE A 164 -7.51 -6.15 -1.36
C ILE A 164 -6.62 -5.57 -0.26
N GLY A 165 -7.19 -4.69 0.56
CA GLY A 165 -6.51 -4.06 1.68
C GLY A 165 -6.70 -4.86 2.97
N LEU A 166 -5.62 -5.38 3.52
CA LEU A 166 -5.60 -6.03 4.83
C LEU A 166 -5.33 -4.96 5.88
N LEU A 167 -6.35 -4.60 6.65
CA LEU A 167 -6.30 -3.44 7.54
C LEU A 167 -6.16 -3.88 8.99
N THR A 168 -5.00 -3.66 9.56
CA THR A 168 -4.68 -4.06 10.93
C THR A 168 -5.22 -3.08 11.97
N HIS A 169 -4.75 -1.84 11.98
CA HIS A 169 -5.05 -0.84 13.03
C HIS A 169 -5.83 0.37 12.53
N LEU A 170 -6.04 0.48 11.23
CA LEU A 170 -6.72 1.61 10.59
C LEU A 170 -8.13 1.23 10.12
N LEU A 171 -9.03 2.20 10.15
CA LEU A 171 -10.35 2.04 9.56
C LEU A 171 -10.30 2.14 8.03
N PRO A 172 -11.13 1.37 7.30
CA PRO A 172 -11.19 1.47 5.84
C PRO A 172 -11.42 2.89 5.33
N GLY A 173 -12.37 3.63 5.92
CA GLY A 173 -12.67 5.00 5.54
C GLY A 173 -11.53 5.99 5.73
N TYR A 174 -10.51 5.62 6.51
CA TYR A 174 -9.34 6.44 6.77
C TYR A 174 -8.22 6.26 5.73
N ILE A 175 -8.03 5.04 5.22
CA ILE A 175 -6.81 4.69 4.48
C ILE A 175 -7.04 4.04 3.11
N MET A 176 -8.23 3.48 2.84
CA MET A 176 -8.47 2.88 1.52
C MET A 176 -8.24 3.89 0.42
N PRO A 177 -7.47 3.56 -0.62
CA PRO A 177 -7.02 4.55 -1.59
C PRO A 177 -8.18 5.15 -2.40
N TYR A 178 -8.08 6.44 -2.67
CA TYR A 178 -8.94 7.08 -3.67
C TYR A 178 -8.53 6.63 -5.07
N ARG A 179 -9.52 6.24 -5.87
CA ARG A 179 -9.31 5.79 -7.25
C ARG A 179 -10.13 6.61 -8.22
N LYS A 180 -9.64 6.76 -9.43
CA LYS A 180 -10.44 7.33 -10.52
C LYS A 180 -11.68 6.47 -10.77
N ARG A 181 -12.78 7.12 -11.05
CA ARG A 181 -14.06 6.45 -11.31
C ARG A 181 -13.99 5.48 -12.50
N GLU A 182 -13.21 5.84 -13.53
CA GLU A 182 -13.00 5.04 -14.73
C GLU A 182 -12.28 3.71 -14.46
N LEU A 183 -11.47 3.65 -13.39
CA LEU A 183 -10.79 2.42 -12.96
C LEU A 183 -11.70 1.46 -12.19
N GLY A 184 -12.97 1.86 -11.96
CA GLY A 184 -13.90 1.13 -11.11
C GLY A 184 -13.54 1.19 -9.63
N TYR A 185 -14.51 0.86 -8.78
CA TYR A 185 -14.33 0.81 -7.32
C TYR A 185 -13.96 -0.61 -6.86
N ASN A 186 -13.10 -1.31 -7.61
CA ASN A 186 -12.69 -2.68 -7.29
C ASN A 186 -11.72 -2.67 -6.11
N THR A 187 -12.25 -2.42 -4.92
CA THR A 187 -11.51 -2.45 -3.67
C THR A 187 -12.26 -3.25 -2.62
N THR A 188 -11.54 -4.11 -1.92
CA THR A 188 -12.06 -4.87 -0.78
C THR A 188 -11.21 -4.55 0.44
N ALA A 189 -11.83 -4.12 1.52
CA ALA A 189 -11.18 -3.93 2.80
C ALA A 189 -11.44 -5.15 3.68
N ILE A 190 -10.39 -5.79 4.17
CA ILE A 190 -10.46 -6.86 5.16
C ILE A 190 -9.89 -6.27 6.45
N PRO A 191 -10.75 -5.80 7.36
CA PRO A 191 -10.32 -5.27 8.64
C PRO A 191 -10.00 -6.40 9.61
N THR A 192 -9.11 -6.14 10.55
CA THR A 192 -8.85 -7.03 11.69
C THR A 192 -10.04 -7.11 12.64
N GLU A 193 -9.94 -7.94 13.66
CA GLU A 193 -10.94 -8.08 14.75
C GLU A 193 -11.36 -6.74 15.35
N GLU A 194 -12.58 -6.67 15.88
CA GLU A 194 -13.19 -5.43 16.38
C GLU A 194 -12.35 -4.68 17.44
N ASN A 195 -11.67 -5.40 18.34
CA ASN A 195 -10.89 -4.81 19.41
C ASN A 195 -9.65 -4.02 18.93
N CYS A 196 -9.11 -4.38 17.77
CA CYS A 196 -7.96 -3.69 17.16
C CYS A 196 -8.38 -2.69 16.09
N ARG A 197 -9.62 -2.80 15.60
CA ARG A 197 -10.13 -1.99 14.50
C ARG A 197 -10.15 -0.51 14.89
N GLY A 198 -9.38 0.28 14.15
CA GLY A 198 -9.37 1.73 14.32
C GLY A 198 -8.77 2.19 15.66
N CYS A 199 -7.90 1.41 16.29
CA CYS A 199 -7.25 1.81 17.53
C CYS A 199 -6.48 3.14 17.37
N ASN A 200 -5.87 3.37 16.21
CA ASN A 200 -5.23 4.63 15.88
C ASN A 200 -6.21 5.81 15.86
N SER A 201 -7.39 5.61 15.28
CA SER A 201 -8.44 6.64 15.19
C SER A 201 -9.01 7.01 16.56
N ARG A 202 -8.95 6.12 17.55
CA ARG A 202 -9.46 6.38 18.91
C ARG A 202 -8.49 7.18 19.77
N GLN A 203 -7.21 7.20 19.45
CA GLN A 203 -6.18 7.79 20.30
C GLN A 203 -5.75 9.19 19.90
N ALA A 204 -6.12 9.67 18.70
CA ALA A 204 -5.75 11.00 18.19
C ALA A 204 -4.27 11.35 18.45
N ARG A 205 -3.37 10.40 18.26
CA ARG A 205 -1.94 10.55 18.49
C ARG A 205 -1.16 10.21 17.24
N PRO A 206 0.04 10.82 17.06
CA PRO A 206 0.97 10.33 16.05
C PRO A 206 1.19 8.83 16.20
N VAL A 207 1.15 8.10 15.10
CA VAL A 207 1.26 6.63 15.05
C VAL A 207 2.46 6.11 15.85
N ARG A 208 3.57 6.84 15.89
CA ARG A 208 4.77 6.49 16.66
C ARG A 208 4.59 6.49 18.18
N GLN A 209 3.50 7.10 18.68
CA GLN A 209 3.21 7.19 20.11
C GLN A 209 2.17 6.19 20.58
N ILE A 210 1.66 5.35 19.68
CA ILE A 210 0.71 4.31 20.04
C ILE A 210 1.49 3.09 20.51
N ASN A 211 1.45 2.84 21.81
CA ASN A 211 1.92 1.59 22.37
C ASN A 211 0.95 0.48 21.98
N CYS A 212 1.34 -0.34 21.03
CA CYS A 212 0.59 -1.53 20.68
C CYS A 212 1.13 -2.71 21.50
N GLU A 213 0.30 -3.24 22.39
CA GLU A 213 0.64 -4.43 23.18
C GLU A 213 0.63 -5.69 22.33
N LYS A 214 -0.05 -5.66 21.16
CA LYS A 214 -0.04 -6.74 20.19
C LYS A 214 1.10 -6.49 19.18
N THR A 215 2.17 -7.21 19.36
CA THR A 215 3.34 -7.14 18.46
C THR A 215 3.18 -7.96 17.18
N ASN A 216 2.27 -8.93 17.17
CA ASN A 216 1.89 -9.72 16.00
C ASN A 216 0.38 -9.85 15.98
N TYR A 217 -0.26 -9.48 14.89
CA TYR A 217 -1.65 -9.81 14.66
C TYR A 217 -1.75 -11.28 14.27
N PRO A 218 -2.65 -12.04 14.92
CA PRO A 218 -2.92 -13.41 14.50
C PRO A 218 -3.53 -13.44 13.11
#